data_c15f9ff77d0a43b1087409804db2d2d1
#
_entry.id   c15f9ff77d0a43b1087409804db2d2d1
#
_cell.length_a   1.000
_cell.length_b   1.000
_cell.length_c   1.000
_cell.angle_alpha   90.00
_cell.angle_beta   90.00
_cell.angle_gamma   90.00
#
_symmetry.space_group_name_H-M   'P 1'
#
loop_
_entity.id
_entity.type
_entity.pdbx_description
1 polymer ?
#
loop_
_entity_poly.entity_id
_entity_poly.type
_entity_poly.pdbx_seq_one_letter_code
_entity_poly.pdbx_strand_id
1 'polypeptide(L)'
;MYLKIGGKDIILAEIFVDDIIFGGQNELCKAFANEMKKEFEMFMFGEIKFFVGLQVYQMKYGIYITQSKYVKEVLKTFGLEDSKLVSTPMVIRHKLSKNDDSTNVNQTLYRSMIEKLYVVHRRLDITLSIGIVARFFENPKEIHLMVVKRIMRYQMTNLS
;
A
#
# COMPACT_ATOMS: atom_id res chain seq x y z
N MET A 1 7.78 -9.64 15.25
CA MET A 1 7.32 -10.96 14.75
C MET A 1 7.58 -12.01 15.82
N TYR A 2 6.58 -12.77 16.23
CA TYR A 2 6.65 -13.86 17.19
C TYR A 2 6.24 -15.16 16.47
N LEU A 3 7.05 -16.21 16.62
CA LEU A 3 6.80 -17.53 16.02
C LEU A 3 6.86 -18.59 17.14
N LYS A 4 5.78 -19.35 17.30
CA LYS A 4 5.76 -20.52 18.19
C LYS A 4 5.52 -21.78 17.35
N ILE A 5 6.40 -22.75 17.51
CA ILE A 5 6.32 -24.07 16.85
C ILE A 5 6.10 -25.10 17.94
N GLY A 6 5.02 -25.88 17.85
CA GLY A 6 4.68 -26.99 18.74
C GLY A 6 4.45 -28.26 17.92
N GLY A 7 5.52 -29.02 17.65
CA GLY A 7 5.42 -30.20 16.78
C GLY A 7 5.12 -29.83 15.32
N LYS A 8 3.95 -30.22 14.82
CA LYS A 8 3.47 -29.83 13.47
C LYS A 8 2.69 -28.51 13.45
N ASP A 9 2.46 -27.93 14.62
CA ASP A 9 1.58 -26.79 14.80
C ASP A 9 2.38 -25.51 14.87
N ILE A 10 1.96 -24.52 14.10
CA ILE A 10 2.63 -23.22 13.98
C ILE A 10 1.61 -22.11 14.24
N ILE A 11 2.01 -21.14 15.06
CA ILE A 11 1.37 -19.82 15.14
C ILE A 11 2.41 -18.75 14.88
N LEU A 12 2.06 -17.84 14.00
CA LEU A 12 2.83 -16.64 13.70
C LEU A 12 2.04 -15.43 14.18
N ALA A 13 2.65 -14.55 14.96
CA ALA A 13 2.05 -13.30 15.37
C ALA A 13 2.98 -12.12 15.08
N GLU A 14 2.41 -11.03 14.64
CA GLU A 14 3.10 -9.76 14.39
C GLU A 14 2.36 -8.63 15.09
N ILE A 15 3.14 -7.79 15.79
CA ILE A 15 2.63 -6.61 16.48
C ILE A 15 2.90 -5.41 15.58
N PHE A 16 1.86 -4.65 15.33
CA PHE A 16 1.92 -3.44 14.53
C PHE A 16 1.26 -2.29 15.30
N VAL A 17 2.07 -1.49 15.97
CA VAL A 17 1.64 -0.42 16.89
C VAL A 17 0.72 -1.00 17.98
N ASP A 18 -0.59 -0.74 17.90
CA ASP A 18 -1.60 -1.20 18.87
C ASP A 18 -2.36 -2.45 18.43
N ASP A 19 -2.07 -2.95 17.21
CA ASP A 19 -2.73 -4.12 16.63
C ASP A 19 -1.85 -5.37 16.70
N ILE A 20 -2.46 -6.52 16.94
CA ILE A 20 -1.80 -7.83 16.81
C ILE A 20 -2.49 -8.64 15.73
N ILE A 21 -1.71 -9.00 14.71
CA ILE A 21 -2.14 -9.93 13.66
C ILE A 21 -1.49 -11.27 13.93
N PHE A 22 -2.28 -12.31 13.93
CA PHE A 22 -1.76 -13.66 14.09
C PHE A 22 -2.48 -14.65 13.19
N GLY A 23 -1.79 -15.71 12.84
CA GLY A 23 -2.30 -16.78 11.98
C GLY A 23 -1.62 -18.10 12.30
N GLY A 24 -2.36 -19.17 12.08
CA GLY A 24 -1.92 -20.54 12.37
C GLY A 24 -3.09 -21.48 12.43
N GLN A 25 -2.93 -22.61 13.10
CA GLN A 25 -4.04 -23.53 13.30
C GLN A 25 -5.09 -22.94 14.27
N ASN A 26 -6.36 -23.21 13.98
CA ASN A 26 -7.49 -22.62 14.68
C ASN A 26 -7.41 -22.78 16.21
N GLU A 27 -7.00 -23.93 16.70
CA GLU A 27 -6.93 -24.18 18.16
C GLU A 27 -5.81 -23.35 18.82
N LEU A 28 -4.65 -23.23 18.17
CA LEU A 28 -3.57 -22.36 18.66
C LEU A 28 -3.94 -20.89 18.62
N CYS A 29 -4.62 -20.46 17.56
CA CYS A 29 -5.11 -19.09 17.43
C CYS A 29 -6.12 -18.75 18.54
N LYS A 30 -7.05 -19.65 18.85
CA LYS A 30 -8.00 -19.47 19.97
C LYS A 30 -7.28 -19.43 21.32
N ALA A 31 -6.34 -20.34 21.57
CA ALA A 31 -5.56 -20.36 22.79
C ALA A 31 -4.77 -19.07 22.96
N PHE A 32 -4.06 -18.63 21.93
CA PHE A 32 -3.30 -17.37 21.92
C PHE A 32 -4.20 -16.16 22.20
N ALA A 33 -5.36 -16.08 21.52
CA ALA A 33 -6.31 -14.98 21.74
C ALA A 33 -6.84 -14.93 23.17
N ASN A 34 -7.09 -16.12 23.78
CA ASN A 34 -7.55 -16.20 25.16
C ASN A 34 -6.46 -15.76 26.17
N GLU A 35 -5.20 -16.14 25.92
CA GLU A 35 -4.07 -15.67 26.73
C GLU A 35 -3.90 -14.14 26.63
N MET A 36 -3.91 -13.60 25.40
CA MET A 36 -3.79 -12.15 25.20
C MET A 36 -4.90 -11.37 25.91
N LYS A 37 -6.14 -11.86 25.88
CA LYS A 37 -7.26 -11.21 26.58
C LYS A 37 -7.18 -11.25 28.11
N LYS A 38 -6.43 -12.18 28.69
CA LYS A 38 -6.21 -12.21 30.14
C LYS A 38 -5.22 -11.14 30.61
N GLU A 39 -4.20 -10.89 29.75
CA GLU A 39 -3.10 -10.00 30.09
C GLU A 39 -3.35 -8.55 29.63
N PHE A 40 -4.16 -8.37 28.59
CA PHE A 40 -4.40 -7.07 27.96
C PHE A 40 -5.89 -6.85 27.70
N GLU A 41 -6.33 -5.59 27.82
CA GLU A 41 -7.66 -5.16 27.41
C GLU A 41 -7.73 -5.10 25.87
N MET A 42 -8.15 -6.20 25.24
CA MET A 42 -8.13 -6.36 23.79
C MET A 42 -9.45 -6.88 23.23
N PHE A 43 -9.79 -6.41 22.03
CA PHE A 43 -10.92 -6.90 21.25
C PHE A 43 -10.45 -7.82 20.12
N MET A 44 -11.21 -8.90 19.88
CA MET A 44 -10.96 -9.83 18.81
C MET A 44 -11.86 -9.49 17.62
N PHE A 45 -11.31 -9.03 16.51
CA PHE A 45 -12.07 -8.70 15.30
C PHE A 45 -12.37 -9.90 14.41
N GLY A 46 -11.87 -11.09 14.75
CA GLY A 46 -12.04 -12.30 13.95
C GLY A 46 -11.10 -12.35 12.74
N GLU A 47 -11.56 -12.97 11.65
CA GLU A 47 -10.75 -13.08 10.43
C GLU A 47 -10.49 -11.72 9.81
N ILE A 48 -9.21 -11.48 9.49
CA ILE A 48 -8.78 -10.23 8.89
C ILE A 48 -9.32 -10.11 7.46
N LYS A 49 -10.05 -9.04 7.18
CA LYS A 49 -10.57 -8.69 5.85
C LYS A 49 -9.86 -7.47 5.25
N PHE A 50 -9.39 -6.58 6.11
CA PHE A 50 -8.69 -5.35 5.73
C PHE A 50 -7.56 -5.09 6.71
N PHE A 51 -6.39 -4.75 6.19
CA PHE A 51 -5.25 -4.32 7.01
C PHE A 51 -4.33 -3.41 6.22
N VAL A 52 -4.07 -2.21 6.72
CA VAL A 52 -3.13 -1.21 6.12
C VAL A 52 -3.35 -1.05 4.61
N GLY A 53 -4.59 -0.86 4.18
CA GLY A 53 -4.94 -0.72 2.77
C GLY A 53 -4.97 -2.02 1.96
N LEU A 54 -4.65 -3.15 2.59
CA LEU A 54 -4.76 -4.48 1.99
C LEU A 54 -6.16 -5.06 2.21
N GLN A 55 -6.75 -5.62 1.18
CA GLN A 55 -7.92 -6.51 1.29
C GLN A 55 -7.43 -7.95 1.31
N VAL A 56 -7.90 -8.72 2.27
CA VAL A 56 -7.51 -10.13 2.47
C VAL A 56 -8.74 -11.00 2.26
N TYR A 57 -8.64 -11.95 1.35
CA TYR A 57 -9.65 -12.95 1.09
C TYR A 57 -9.12 -14.33 1.48
N GLN A 58 -9.68 -14.90 2.52
CA GLN A 58 -9.33 -16.26 2.92
C GLN A 58 -10.17 -17.25 2.11
N MET A 59 -9.49 -18.14 1.40
CA MET A 59 -10.10 -19.14 0.54
C MET A 59 -9.66 -20.54 0.97
N LYS A 60 -10.39 -21.57 0.56
CA LYS A 60 -10.11 -22.96 0.93
C LYS A 60 -8.67 -23.41 0.66
N TYR A 61 -8.05 -22.87 -0.39
CA TYR A 61 -6.71 -23.30 -0.86
C TYR A 61 -5.64 -22.21 -0.76
N GLY A 62 -5.93 -21.08 -0.11
CA GLY A 62 -4.96 -20.00 0.03
C GLY A 62 -5.58 -18.68 0.45
N ILE A 63 -4.70 -17.69 0.56
CA ILE A 63 -5.07 -16.31 0.90
C ILE A 63 -4.80 -15.44 -0.32
N TYR A 64 -5.82 -14.73 -0.79
CA TYR A 64 -5.69 -13.72 -1.83
C TYR A 64 -5.63 -12.34 -1.21
N ILE A 65 -4.60 -11.57 -1.55
CA ILE A 65 -4.37 -10.22 -1.02
C ILE A 65 -4.38 -9.23 -2.18
N THR A 66 -5.16 -8.16 -2.07
CA THR A 66 -5.26 -7.09 -3.07
C THR A 66 -5.33 -5.71 -2.44
N GLN A 67 -4.99 -4.67 -3.20
CA GLN A 67 -5.15 -3.27 -2.83
C GLN A 67 -6.15 -2.53 -3.74
N SER A 68 -6.96 -3.25 -4.50
CA SER A 68 -7.84 -2.69 -5.53
C SER A 68 -8.77 -1.59 -5.00
N LYS A 69 -9.34 -1.77 -3.81
CA LYS A 69 -10.21 -0.77 -3.19
C LYS A 69 -9.43 0.50 -2.84
N TYR A 70 -8.28 0.35 -2.19
CA TYR A 70 -7.43 1.47 -1.80
C TYR A 70 -6.96 2.28 -3.00
N VAL A 71 -6.49 1.61 -4.07
CA VAL A 71 -6.08 2.28 -5.31
C VAL A 71 -7.23 3.09 -5.90
N LYS A 72 -8.44 2.52 -6.00
CA LYS A 72 -9.62 3.25 -6.49
C LYS A 72 -9.94 4.47 -5.64
N GLU A 73 -9.89 4.36 -4.32
CA GLU A 73 -10.12 5.48 -3.40
C GLU A 73 -9.07 6.59 -3.56
N VAL A 74 -7.79 6.22 -3.71
CA VAL A 74 -6.70 7.17 -3.98
C VAL A 74 -6.92 7.91 -5.30
N LEU A 75 -7.25 7.19 -6.37
CA LEU A 75 -7.51 7.78 -7.68
C LEU A 75 -8.71 8.75 -7.63
N LYS A 76 -9.77 8.37 -6.95
CA LYS A 76 -10.93 9.23 -6.73
C LYS A 76 -10.57 10.50 -5.96
N THR A 77 -9.76 10.39 -4.92
CA THR A 77 -9.28 11.54 -4.12
C THR A 77 -8.58 12.59 -4.98
N PHE A 78 -7.88 12.17 -6.04
CA PHE A 78 -7.13 13.06 -6.92
C PHE A 78 -7.82 13.29 -8.29
N GLY A 79 -9.08 12.88 -8.46
CA GLY A 79 -9.85 13.07 -9.69
C GLY A 79 -9.28 12.36 -10.90
N LEU A 80 -8.75 11.15 -10.71
CA LEU A 80 -8.09 10.34 -11.73
C LEU A 80 -8.86 9.05 -12.07
N GLU A 81 -10.04 8.83 -11.52
CA GLU A 81 -10.83 7.60 -11.70
C GLU A 81 -11.18 7.29 -13.15
N ASP A 82 -11.51 8.33 -13.95
CA ASP A 82 -11.88 8.18 -15.37
C ASP A 82 -10.70 8.38 -16.32
N SER A 83 -9.48 8.39 -15.79
CA SER A 83 -8.29 8.64 -16.60
C SER A 83 -7.92 7.41 -17.45
N LYS A 84 -7.40 7.66 -18.66
CA LYS A 84 -6.90 6.58 -19.53
C LYS A 84 -5.78 5.80 -18.85
N LEU A 85 -5.87 4.48 -18.94
CA LEU A 85 -4.82 3.55 -18.50
C LEU A 85 -3.52 3.81 -19.26
N VAL A 86 -2.41 3.53 -18.61
CA VAL A 86 -1.06 3.68 -19.20
C VAL A 86 -0.26 2.41 -18.97
N SER A 87 0.51 1.98 -19.97
CA SER A 87 1.26 0.72 -19.96
C SER A 87 2.58 0.76 -19.19
N THR A 88 3.07 1.96 -18.84
CA THR A 88 4.34 2.13 -18.12
C THR A 88 4.25 3.24 -17.09
N PRO A 89 4.91 3.10 -15.91
CA PRO A 89 4.85 4.12 -14.87
C PRO A 89 5.57 5.41 -15.28
N MET A 90 6.63 5.29 -16.06
CA MET A 90 7.40 6.43 -16.57
C MET A 90 7.65 6.32 -18.08
N VAL A 91 7.82 7.46 -18.72
CA VAL A 91 8.27 7.53 -20.13
C VAL A 91 9.80 7.60 -20.15
N ILE A 92 10.43 6.69 -20.86
CA ILE A 92 11.90 6.50 -20.90
C ILE A 92 12.71 7.77 -21.27
N ARG A 93 12.08 8.76 -21.90
CA ARG A 93 12.75 9.96 -22.40
C ARG A 93 12.51 11.24 -21.60
N HIS A 94 11.74 11.20 -20.50
CA HIS A 94 11.56 12.40 -19.67
C HIS A 94 12.78 12.62 -18.78
N LYS A 95 13.62 13.58 -19.14
CA LYS A 95 14.66 14.11 -18.25
C LYS A 95 13.99 15.07 -17.25
N LEU A 96 13.65 14.56 -16.08
CA LEU A 96 13.17 15.40 -15.00
C LEU A 96 14.34 16.23 -14.43
N SER A 97 14.15 17.54 -14.33
CA SER A 97 15.14 18.48 -13.81
C SER A 97 14.53 19.37 -12.74
N LYS A 98 15.32 19.75 -11.73
CA LYS A 98 14.94 20.78 -10.75
C LYS A 98 14.77 22.18 -11.38
N ASN A 99 15.49 22.43 -12.47
CA ASN A 99 15.52 23.70 -13.21
C ASN A 99 14.61 23.67 -14.46
N ASP A 100 13.56 22.85 -14.43
CA ASP A 100 12.56 22.86 -15.50
C ASP A 100 11.77 24.18 -15.50
N ASP A 101 11.50 24.72 -16.69
CA ASP A 101 10.84 26.03 -16.86
C ASP A 101 9.32 25.98 -16.67
N SER A 102 8.74 24.78 -16.45
CA SER A 102 7.31 24.64 -16.19
C SER A 102 6.89 25.27 -14.85
N THR A 103 5.62 25.61 -14.71
CA THR A 103 5.09 26.29 -13.54
C THR A 103 5.23 25.47 -12.26
N ASN A 104 5.36 26.17 -11.13
CA ASN A 104 5.34 25.54 -9.80
C ASN A 104 3.95 25.00 -9.50
N VAL A 105 3.90 23.86 -8.83
CA VAL A 105 2.65 23.26 -8.36
C VAL A 105 2.56 23.28 -6.84
N ASN A 106 1.36 23.06 -6.33
CA ASN A 106 1.14 22.99 -4.88
C ASN A 106 1.96 21.83 -4.28
N GLN A 107 2.91 22.19 -3.42
CA GLN A 107 3.82 21.26 -2.78
C GLN A 107 3.12 20.24 -1.88
N THR A 108 2.10 20.68 -1.14
CA THR A 108 1.32 19.82 -0.24
C THR A 108 0.55 18.77 -1.04
N LEU A 109 -0.10 19.17 -2.14
CA LEU A 109 -0.77 18.25 -3.05
C LEU A 109 0.22 17.23 -3.63
N TYR A 110 1.36 17.70 -4.12
CA TYR A 110 2.39 16.86 -4.71
C TYR A 110 2.90 15.80 -3.72
N ARG A 111 3.21 16.22 -2.49
CA ARG A 111 3.65 15.31 -1.42
C ARG A 111 2.59 14.29 -1.07
N SER A 112 1.35 14.73 -0.86
CA SER A 112 0.25 13.82 -0.49
C SER A 112 -0.01 12.75 -1.56
N MET A 113 0.12 13.08 -2.85
CA MET A 113 0.02 12.11 -3.93
C MET A 113 1.12 11.05 -3.84
N ILE A 114 2.35 11.44 -3.59
CA ILE A 114 3.49 10.51 -3.48
C ILE A 114 3.38 9.64 -2.21
N GLU A 115 2.97 10.20 -1.09
CA GLU A 115 2.74 9.46 0.16
C GLU A 115 1.69 8.36 -0.03
N LYS A 116 0.58 8.67 -0.71
CA LYS A 116 -0.43 7.65 -1.05
C LYS A 116 0.12 6.57 -1.99
N LEU A 117 1.00 6.93 -2.92
CA LEU A 117 1.67 5.97 -3.78
C LEU A 117 2.59 5.02 -3.00
N TYR A 118 3.27 5.48 -1.95
CA TYR A 118 4.11 4.62 -1.10
C TYR A 118 3.33 3.50 -0.41
N VAL A 119 2.08 3.71 -0.06
CA VAL A 119 1.23 2.68 0.57
C VAL A 119 0.84 1.58 -0.42
N VAL A 120 0.70 1.91 -1.70
CA VAL A 120 0.20 0.98 -2.73
C VAL A 120 1.31 0.10 -3.32
N HIS A 121 2.57 0.50 -3.24
CA HIS A 121 3.62 -0.16 -4.02
C HIS A 121 4.15 -1.43 -3.36
N ARG A 122 4.10 -2.54 -4.09
CA ARG A 122 4.86 -3.77 -3.84
C ARG A 122 5.67 -4.20 -5.07
N ARG A 123 5.79 -3.33 -6.09
CA ARG A 123 6.49 -3.61 -7.35
C ARG A 123 7.70 -2.72 -7.50
N LEU A 124 8.83 -3.29 -7.90
CA LEU A 124 10.11 -2.58 -8.04
C LEU A 124 10.06 -1.43 -9.07
N ASP A 125 9.34 -1.61 -10.17
CA ASP A 125 9.17 -0.59 -11.22
C ASP A 125 8.44 0.66 -10.70
N ILE A 126 7.44 0.49 -9.85
CA ILE A 126 6.70 1.58 -9.20
C ILE A 126 7.57 2.21 -8.12
N THR A 127 8.23 1.43 -7.27
CA THR A 127 9.13 1.92 -6.21
C THR A 127 10.22 2.81 -6.77
N LEU A 128 10.87 2.39 -7.86
CA LEU A 128 11.87 3.19 -8.54
C LEU A 128 11.29 4.51 -9.05
N SER A 129 10.12 4.45 -9.70
CA SER A 129 9.44 5.62 -10.23
C SER A 129 9.05 6.63 -9.14
N ILE A 130 8.56 6.14 -8.00
CA ILE A 130 8.24 6.98 -6.83
C ILE A 130 9.52 7.62 -6.27
N GLY A 131 10.61 6.85 -6.14
CA GLY A 131 11.90 7.37 -5.68
C GLY A 131 12.45 8.49 -6.56
N ILE A 132 12.20 8.44 -7.87
CA ILE A 132 12.61 9.50 -8.80
C ILE A 132 11.80 10.78 -8.58
N VAL A 133 10.45 10.69 -8.49
CA VAL A 133 9.59 11.87 -8.32
C VAL A 133 9.70 12.48 -6.92
N ALA A 134 10.01 11.69 -5.90
CA ALA A 134 10.22 12.15 -4.53
C ALA A 134 11.40 13.15 -4.40
N ARG A 135 12.36 13.11 -5.34
CA ARG A 135 13.50 14.06 -5.37
C ARG A 135 13.08 15.52 -5.58
N PHE A 136 11.85 15.77 -6.01
CA PHE A 136 11.31 17.09 -6.34
C PHE A 136 10.34 17.64 -5.28
N PHE A 137 10.31 17.06 -4.07
CA PHE A 137 9.43 17.48 -2.97
C PHE A 137 9.53 18.95 -2.58
N GLU A 138 10.74 19.54 -2.68
CA GLU A 138 10.99 20.91 -2.24
C GLU A 138 10.39 21.95 -3.19
N ASN A 139 10.50 21.71 -4.49
CA ASN A 139 10.03 22.64 -5.54
C ASN A 139 9.47 21.87 -6.73
N PRO A 140 8.25 21.26 -6.57
CA PRO A 140 7.66 20.49 -7.63
C PRO A 140 7.14 21.39 -8.75
N LYS A 141 7.36 20.96 -9.99
CA LYS A 141 6.91 21.59 -11.21
C LYS A 141 5.79 20.79 -11.88
N GLU A 142 5.09 21.42 -12.83
CA GLU A 142 4.01 20.78 -13.60
C GLU A 142 4.45 19.45 -14.24
N ILE A 143 5.66 19.42 -14.83
CA ILE A 143 6.23 18.22 -15.43
C ILE A 143 6.38 17.08 -14.39
N HIS A 144 6.77 17.40 -13.15
CA HIS A 144 6.88 16.42 -12.08
C HIS A 144 5.50 15.88 -11.68
N LEU A 145 4.49 16.76 -11.58
CA LEU A 145 3.10 16.37 -11.27
C LEU A 145 2.51 15.49 -12.36
N MET A 146 2.79 15.77 -13.62
CA MET A 146 2.35 14.93 -14.75
C MET A 146 2.89 13.49 -14.62
N VAL A 147 4.14 13.34 -14.19
CA VAL A 147 4.73 12.00 -13.96
C VAL A 147 4.08 11.31 -12.77
N VAL A 148 3.82 12.00 -11.65
CA VAL A 148 3.12 11.42 -10.50
C VAL A 148 1.72 10.94 -10.90
N LYS A 149 0.95 11.76 -11.62
CA LYS A 149 -0.37 11.37 -12.16
C LYS A 149 -0.28 10.16 -13.12
N ARG A 150 0.81 10.06 -13.89
CA ARG A 150 1.05 8.89 -14.74
C ARG A 150 1.30 7.61 -13.93
N ILE A 151 2.12 7.68 -12.88
CA ILE A 151 2.38 6.54 -11.98
C ILE A 151 1.06 6.07 -11.34
N MET A 152 0.20 6.99 -10.90
CA MET A 152 -1.13 6.66 -10.37
C MET A 152 -2.01 5.93 -11.39
N ARG A 153 -2.07 6.41 -12.63
CA ARG A 153 -2.83 5.75 -13.71
C ARG A 153 -2.28 4.38 -14.08
N TYR A 154 -0.96 4.19 -13.99
CA TYR A 154 -0.34 2.90 -14.22
C TYR A 154 -0.78 1.86 -13.18
N GLN A 155 -1.03 2.27 -11.95
CA GLN A 155 -1.54 1.36 -10.92
C GLN A 155 -2.93 0.82 -11.24
N MET A 156 -3.78 1.58 -11.93
CA MET A 156 -5.10 1.09 -12.38
C MET A 156 -5.00 -0.11 -13.33
N THR A 157 -4.00 -0.13 -14.18
CA THR A 157 -3.79 -1.21 -15.17
C THR A 157 -3.59 -2.58 -14.50
N ASN A 158 -3.21 -2.61 -13.22
CA ASN A 158 -2.91 -3.82 -12.46
C ASN A 158 -4.01 -4.20 -11.46
N LEU A 159 -5.20 -3.59 -11.57
CA LEU A 159 -6.35 -3.90 -10.71
C LEU A 159 -7.28 -4.98 -11.31
N SER A 160 -7.02 -5.40 -12.55
CA SER A 160 -7.75 -6.43 -13.28
C SER A 160 -7.17 -7.82 -13.08
#